data_658971489e674ecc061a7010f96637d6
#
_entry.id   658971489e674ecc061a7010f96637d6
#
_cell.length_a   1.000
_cell.length_b   1.000
_cell.length_c   1.000
_cell.angle_alpha   90.00
_cell.angle_beta   90.00
_cell.angle_gamma   90.00
#
_symmetry.space_group_name_H-M   'P 1'
#
loop_
_entity.id
_entity.type
_entity.pdbx_description
1 polymer ?
#
loop_
_entity_poly.entity_id
_entity_poly.type
_entity_poly.pdbx_seq_one_letter_code
_entity_poly.pdbx_strand_id
1 'polypeptide(L)' 'MKTFEVQFRYRDRSDETVESKVKADASSLPGAVAKATREFVKGLDRKQRFDMNKNGLEITARSLGAAAEAEAGEAAAG' A
#
# COMPACT_ATOMS: atom_id res chain seq x y z
N MET A 1 -18.60 -3.79 -0.21
CA MET A 1 -17.29 -3.18 -0.42
C MET A 1 -16.26 -4.24 -0.70
N LYS A 2 -15.21 -3.88 -1.38
CA LYS A 2 -14.16 -4.81 -1.73
C LYS A 2 -12.96 -4.57 -0.82
N THR A 3 -12.18 -5.62 -0.63
CA THR A 3 -10.96 -5.51 0.17
C THR A 3 -9.78 -5.39 -0.78
N PHE A 4 -8.92 -4.43 -0.51
CA PHE A 4 -7.74 -4.20 -1.31
C PHE A 4 -6.51 -4.29 -0.43
N GLU A 5 -5.41 -4.74 -1.00
CA GLU A 5 -4.14 -4.73 -0.30
C GLU A 5 -3.29 -3.65 -0.93
N VAL A 6 -2.77 -2.76 -0.11
CA VAL A 6 -1.94 -1.66 -0.58
C VAL A 6 -0.57 -1.82 0.06
N GLN A 7 0.43 -1.92 -0.77
CA GLN A 7 1.80 -2.08 -0.31
C GLN A 7 2.55 -0.78 -0.50
N PHE A 8 3.29 -0.37 0.52
CA PHE A 8 4.07 0.85 0.49
C PHE A 8 5.53 0.49 0.62
N ARG A 9 6.38 1.17 -0.14
CA ARG A 9 7.80 0.93 -0.09
C ARG A 9 8.55 2.23 -0.28
N TYR A 10 9.54 2.48 0.57
CA TYR A 10 10.37 3.65 0.42
C TYR A 10 11.76 3.35 0.98
N ARG A 11 12.72 4.19 0.67
CA ARG A 11 14.06 4.06 1.21
C ARG A 11 14.27 5.06 2.31
N ASP A 12 14.87 4.61 3.40
CA ASP A 12 15.14 5.49 4.52
C ASP A 12 16.50 6.17 4.30
N ARG A 13 16.92 6.95 5.27
CA ARG A 13 18.16 7.69 5.14
C ARG A 13 19.39 6.80 5.13
N SER A 14 19.26 5.57 5.56
CA SER A 14 20.33 4.60 5.51
C SER A 14 20.31 3.81 4.21
N ASP A 15 19.46 4.20 3.28
CA ASP A 15 19.31 3.54 1.99
C ASP A 15 18.75 2.13 2.13
N GLU A 16 18.06 1.85 3.22
CA GLU A 16 17.42 0.58 3.41
C GLU A 16 15.98 0.66 2.97
N THR A 17 15.47 -0.41 2.43
CA THR A 17 14.10 -0.45 1.95
C THR A 17 13.16 -0.75 3.11
N VAL A 18 12.16 0.10 3.28
CA VAL A 18 11.12 -0.09 4.28
C VAL A 18 9.85 -0.44 3.54
N GLU A 19 9.22 -1.55 3.93
CA GLU A 19 8.00 -2.00 3.30
C GLU A 19 6.90 -2.18 4.32
N SER A 20 5.68 -1.91 3.91
CA SER A 20 4.52 -2.09 4.76
C SER A 20 3.32 -2.44 3.89
N LYS A 21 2.39 -3.21 4.44
CA LYS A 21 1.18 -3.58 3.74
C LYS A 21 -0.02 -3.20 4.60
N VAL A 22 -1.02 -2.63 3.96
CA VAL A 22 -2.24 -2.24 4.64
C VAL A 22 -3.42 -2.79 3.84
N LYS A 23 -4.37 -3.40 4.54
CA LYS A 23 -5.59 -3.84 3.89
C LYS A 23 -6.66 -2.79 4.13
N ALA A 24 -7.37 -2.45 3.10
CA ALA A 24 -8.41 -1.43 3.19
C ALA A 24 -9.66 -1.88 2.44
N ASP A 25 -10.81 -1.63 3.04
CA ASP A 25 -12.09 -1.91 2.39
C ASP A 25 -12.58 -0.62 1.77
N ALA A 26 -12.94 -0.69 0.52
CA ALA A 26 -13.44 0.47 -0.20
C ALA A 26 -14.25 0.03 -1.39
N SER A 27 -15.00 0.95 -1.97
CA SER A 27 -15.79 0.64 -3.14
C SER A 27 -14.97 0.75 -4.42
N SER A 28 -13.81 1.37 -4.37
CA SER A 28 -12.96 1.52 -5.55
C SER A 28 -11.50 1.47 -5.17
N LEU A 29 -10.66 1.21 -6.14
CA LEU A 29 -9.23 1.15 -5.91
C LEU A 29 -8.65 2.49 -5.46
N PRO A 30 -8.98 3.61 -6.11
CA PRO A 30 -8.46 4.90 -5.64
C PRO A 30 -8.88 5.20 -4.20
N GLY A 31 -10.09 4.82 -3.83
CA GLY A 31 -10.56 5.02 -2.47
C GLY A 31 -9.77 4.19 -1.48
N ALA A 32 -9.44 2.96 -1.85
CA ALA A 32 -8.67 2.09 -1.00
C ALA A 32 -7.26 2.62 -0.81
N VAL A 33 -6.65 3.11 -1.87
CA VAL A 33 -5.31 3.67 -1.81
C VAL A 33 -5.28 4.89 -0.90
N ALA A 34 -6.27 5.77 -1.03
CA ALA A 34 -6.33 6.95 -0.20
C ALA A 34 -6.48 6.59 1.29
N LYS A 35 -7.34 5.63 1.56
CA LYS A 35 -7.58 5.20 2.92
C LYS A 35 -6.35 4.55 3.52
N ALA A 36 -5.73 3.64 2.77
CA ALA A 36 -4.55 2.95 3.23
C ALA A 36 -3.36 3.89 3.41
N THR A 37 -3.21 4.85 2.51
CA THR A 37 -2.14 5.81 2.61
C THR A 37 -2.25 6.64 3.87
N ARG A 38 -3.47 7.03 4.19
CA ARG A 38 -3.72 7.80 5.40
C ARG A 38 -3.31 7.00 6.64
N GLU A 39 -3.68 5.73 6.67
CA GLU A 39 -3.32 4.88 7.78
C GLU A 39 -1.82 4.64 7.87
N PHE A 40 -1.18 4.44 6.73
CA PHE A 40 0.24 4.23 6.68
C PHE A 40 1.00 5.44 7.21
N VAL A 41 0.66 6.63 6.72
CA VAL A 41 1.33 7.85 7.12
C VAL A 41 1.11 8.16 8.59
N LYS A 42 -0.07 7.84 9.08
CA LYS A 42 -0.40 8.08 10.47
C LYS A 42 0.50 7.27 11.41
N GLY A 43 0.96 6.11 10.97
CA GLY A 43 1.85 5.28 11.76
C GLY A 43 3.31 5.65 11.67
N LEU A 44 3.67 6.61 10.80
CA LEU A 44 5.06 7.00 10.65
C LEU A 44 5.40 8.13 11.61
N ASP A 45 6.62 8.12 12.12
CA ASP A 45 7.08 9.23 12.94
C ASP A 45 7.60 10.34 12.04
N ARG A 46 8.07 11.42 12.62
CA ARG A 46 8.51 12.57 11.87
C ARG A 46 9.70 12.26 10.96
N LYS A 47 10.63 11.46 11.43
CA LYS A 47 11.80 11.11 10.64
C LYS A 47 11.40 10.24 9.46
N GLN A 48 10.53 9.28 9.70
CA GLN A 48 10.08 8.40 8.64
C GLN A 48 9.32 9.16 7.56
N ARG A 49 8.48 10.11 7.95
CA ARG A 49 7.78 10.93 6.99
C ARG A 49 8.73 11.76 6.15
N PHE A 50 9.76 12.29 6.80
CA PHE A 50 10.75 13.10 6.11
C PHE A 50 11.48 12.24 5.07
N ASP A 51 11.92 11.05 5.47
CA ASP A 51 12.63 10.15 4.57
C ASP A 51 11.76 9.74 3.39
N MET A 52 10.50 9.44 3.65
CA MET A 52 9.57 9.06 2.62
C MET A 52 9.37 10.20 1.62
N ASN A 53 9.19 11.41 2.12
CA ASN A 53 8.99 12.56 1.24
C ASN A 53 10.24 12.90 0.44
N LYS A 54 11.40 12.71 1.03
CA LYS A 54 12.65 13.02 0.35
C LYS A 54 12.98 11.98 -0.71
N ASN A 55 12.79 10.70 -0.39
CA ASN A 55 13.21 9.64 -1.29
C ASN A 55 12.10 9.08 -2.17
N GLY A 56 10.87 9.49 -1.90
CA GLY A 56 9.74 9.02 -2.68
C GLY A 56 9.10 7.79 -2.06
N LEU A 57 7.86 7.55 -2.45
CA LEU A 57 7.11 6.42 -1.94
C LEU A 57 6.51 5.67 -3.10
N GLU A 58 6.75 4.37 -3.14
CA GLU A 58 6.13 3.50 -4.12
C GLU A 58 4.90 2.89 -3.52
N ILE A 59 3.81 2.93 -4.23
CA ILE A 59 2.55 2.37 -3.78
C ILE A 59 2.07 1.37 -4.80
N THR A 60 1.82 0.14 -4.35
CA THR A 60 1.28 -0.90 -5.20
C THR A 60 -0.01 -1.36 -4.56
N ALA A 61 -1.08 -1.38 -5.31
CA ALA A 61 -2.37 -1.76 -4.79
C ALA A 61 -3.02 -2.81 -5.65
N ARG A 62 -3.71 -3.74 -5.02
CA ARG A 62 -4.43 -4.76 -5.77
C ARG A 62 -5.68 -5.17 -5.01
N SER A 63 -6.66 -5.62 -5.75
CA SER A 63 -7.91 -6.08 -5.19
C SER A 63 -7.75 -7.51 -4.70
N LEU A 64 -8.18 -7.76 -3.49
CA LEU A 64 -8.23 -9.11 -2.98
C LEU A 64 -9.59 -9.73 -3.31
N GLY A 65 -10.61 -8.89 -3.42
CA GLY A 65 -11.94 -9.31 -3.78
C GLY A 65 -12.36 -10.54 -3.05
N ALA A 66 -13.03 -11.44 -3.76
CA ALA A 66 -13.28 -12.76 -3.25
C ALA A 66 -11.97 -13.50 -3.40
N ALA A 67 -11.64 -14.26 -2.42
CA ALA A 67 -10.37 -14.92 -2.40
C ALA A 67 -10.04 -15.67 -3.67
N ALA A 68 -10.98 -16.38 -4.15
CA ALA A 68 -10.74 -17.14 -5.34
C ALA A 68 -10.48 -16.26 -6.52
N GLU A 69 -11.20 -15.18 -6.57
CA GLU A 69 -11.02 -14.27 -7.60
C GLU A 69 -9.67 -13.63 -7.54
N ALA A 70 -9.23 -13.34 -6.37
CA ALA A 70 -7.95 -12.75 -6.21
C ALA A 70 -6.87 -13.64 -6.73
N GLU A 71 -6.96 -14.91 -6.42
CA GLU A 71 -5.98 -15.80 -6.86
C GLU A 71 -6.01 -16.00 -8.34
N ALA A 72 -7.15 -16.10 -8.87
CA ALA A 72 -7.26 -16.26 -10.30
C ALA A 72 -6.76 -15.02 -10.98
N GLY A 73 -7.12 -13.90 -10.46
CA GLY A 73 -6.71 -12.66 -11.06
C GLY A 73 -5.24 -12.49 -11.06
N GLU A 74 -4.62 -12.89 -10.00
CA GLU A 74 -3.24 -12.74 -9.96
C GLU A 74 -2.55 -13.64 -10.88
N ALA A 75 -3.05 -14.79 -11.03
CA ALA A 75 -2.47 -15.68 -11.97
C ALA A 75 -2.53 -15.09 -13.34
N ALA A 76 -3.61 -14.49 -13.67
CA ALA A 76 -3.74 -13.92 -14.96
C ALA A 76 -2.86 -12.73 -15.11
N ALA A 77 -2.80 -11.99 -14.09
CA ALA A 77 -2.01 -10.81 -14.17
C ALA A 77 -0.59 -11.15 -14.11
N GLY A 78 -0.38 -12.19 -13.49
CA GLY A 78 1.00 -12.56 -13.35
C GLY A 78 1.49 -12.58 -14.65
#